data_7bca2c809cba992c3c7cf44ff13b203e
#
_entry.id   7bca2c809cba992c3c7cf44ff13b203e
#
_cell.length_a   1.000
_cell.length_b   1.000
_cell.length_c   1.000
_cell.angle_alpha   90.00
_cell.angle_beta   90.00
_cell.angle_gamma   90.00
#
_symmetry.space_group_name_H-M   'P 1'
#
loop_
_entity.id
_entity.type
_entity.pdbx_description
1 polymer ?
#
loop_
_entity_poly.entity_id
_entity_poly.type
_entity_poly.pdbx_seq_one_letter_code
_entity_poly.pdbx_strand_id
1 'polypeptide(L)'
;MVKLDPIFADYNSTTPLCSDVLNAIQLWGGTVGNVSSSHQFGQHVSKIYDEASDAICTRLNAMAYELLTCSSATEANHWFFYS
;
A
#
# COMPACT_ATOMS: atom_id res chain seq x y z
N MET A 1 6.23 3.68 -42.62
CA MET A 1 5.22 2.92 -41.82
C MET A 1 5.04 3.59 -40.48
N VAL A 2 3.82 3.94 -40.11
CA VAL A 2 3.52 4.53 -38.78
C VAL A 2 3.51 3.41 -37.77
N LYS A 3 4.33 3.54 -36.72
CA LYS A 3 4.33 2.63 -35.59
C LYS A 3 3.30 3.11 -34.57
N LEU A 4 2.28 2.28 -34.31
CA LEU A 4 1.26 2.59 -33.31
C LEU A 4 1.66 1.95 -31.98
N ASP A 5 1.54 2.72 -30.91
CA ASP A 5 1.74 2.20 -29.56
C ASP A 5 0.57 1.27 -29.19
N PRO A 6 0.84 0.16 -28.51
CA PRO A 6 -0.24 -0.71 -28.04
C PRO A 6 -1.13 0.01 -27.03
N ILE A 7 -2.41 -0.32 -27.06
CA ILE A 7 -3.40 0.21 -26.11
C ILE A 7 -3.64 -0.85 -25.03
N PHE A 8 -3.42 -0.49 -23.77
CA PHE A 8 -3.76 -1.34 -22.64
C PHE A 8 -5.23 -1.18 -22.28
N ALA A 9 -6.01 -2.24 -22.43
CA ALA A 9 -7.45 -2.21 -22.23
C ALA A 9 -7.92 -3.30 -21.24
N ASP A 10 -7.13 -3.55 -20.19
CA ASP A 10 -7.41 -4.61 -19.22
C ASP A 10 -7.37 -4.07 -17.78
N TYR A 11 -8.04 -2.94 -17.55
CA TYR A 11 -8.08 -2.28 -16.23
C TYR A 11 -8.83 -3.11 -15.17
N ASN A 12 -9.57 -4.16 -15.58
CA ASN A 12 -10.15 -5.09 -14.62
C ASN A 12 -9.10 -5.93 -13.90
N SER A 13 -7.97 -6.22 -14.55
CA SER A 13 -6.91 -7.02 -13.94
C SER A 13 -5.95 -6.16 -13.12
N THR A 14 -5.57 -5.03 -13.65
CA THR A 14 -4.64 -4.08 -13.00
C THR A 14 -4.68 -2.75 -13.72
N THR A 15 -4.16 -1.74 -13.08
CA THR A 15 -4.04 -0.39 -13.66
C THR A 15 -2.61 0.12 -13.53
N PRO A 16 -2.18 1.05 -14.39
CA PRO A 16 -0.92 1.74 -14.17
C PRO A 16 -0.92 2.49 -12.83
N LEU A 17 0.25 2.60 -12.21
CA LEU A 17 0.40 3.45 -11.02
C LEU A 17 0.27 4.92 -11.42
N CYS A 18 -0.48 5.70 -10.65
CA CYS A 18 -0.48 7.14 -10.84
C CYS A 18 0.86 7.74 -10.38
N SER A 19 1.18 8.93 -10.90
CA SER A 19 2.47 9.57 -10.61
C SER A 19 2.70 9.84 -9.13
N ASP A 20 1.66 10.21 -8.40
CA ASP A 20 1.77 10.48 -6.97
C ASP A 20 2.14 9.23 -6.18
N VAL A 21 1.57 8.08 -6.51
CA VAL A 21 1.90 6.80 -5.87
C VAL A 21 3.33 6.39 -6.22
N LEU A 22 3.73 6.51 -7.48
CA LEU A 22 5.09 6.19 -7.91
C LEU A 22 6.13 7.05 -7.17
N ASN A 23 5.86 8.35 -7.04
CA ASN A 23 6.73 9.27 -6.31
C ASN A 23 6.82 8.89 -4.81
N ALA A 24 5.72 8.49 -4.20
CA ALA A 24 5.72 8.03 -2.79
C ALA A 24 6.55 6.76 -2.62
N ILE A 25 6.44 5.81 -3.53
CA ILE A 25 7.25 4.58 -3.51
C ILE A 25 8.74 4.93 -3.61
N GLN A 26 9.12 5.84 -4.50
CA GLN A 26 10.51 6.29 -4.65
C GLN A 26 11.01 7.02 -3.40
N LEU A 27 10.18 7.86 -2.80
CA LEU A 27 10.54 8.62 -1.60
C LEU A 27 10.77 7.72 -0.40
N TRP A 28 9.86 6.78 -0.14
CA TRP A 28 9.89 5.95 1.06
C TRP A 28 10.61 4.62 0.87
N GLY A 29 10.82 4.17 -0.38
CA GLY A 29 11.46 2.90 -0.68
C GLY A 29 12.92 2.80 -0.20
N GLY A 30 13.59 3.92 -0.02
CA GLY A 30 14.95 3.97 0.55
C GLY A 30 15.01 4.06 2.07
N THR A 31 13.88 4.15 2.75
CA THR A 31 13.82 4.26 4.20
C THR A 31 14.13 2.90 4.84
N VAL A 32 15.07 2.90 5.77
CA VAL A 32 15.53 1.69 6.47
C VAL A 32 14.83 1.56 7.80
N GLY A 33 14.27 0.40 8.07
CA GLY A 33 13.68 0.10 9.38
C GLY A 33 12.60 -0.95 9.31
N ASN A 34 12.31 -1.53 10.47
CA ASN A 34 11.23 -2.48 10.68
C ASN A 34 10.30 -1.90 11.75
N VAL A 35 9.00 -1.88 11.50
CA VAL A 35 8.01 -1.32 12.43
C VAL A 35 8.03 -1.98 13.81
N SER A 36 8.51 -3.21 13.89
CA SER A 36 8.60 -3.96 15.14
C SER A 36 9.87 -3.70 15.94
N SER A 37 10.84 -2.98 15.37
CA SER A 37 12.11 -2.70 16.03
C SER A 37 11.99 -1.51 16.97
N SER A 38 12.62 -1.62 18.14
CA SER A 38 12.54 -0.57 19.19
C SER A 38 13.55 0.56 19.00
N HIS A 39 14.53 0.39 18.12
CA HIS A 39 15.54 1.42 17.88
C HIS A 39 15.00 2.56 17.01
N GLN A 40 15.81 3.59 16.85
CA GLN A 40 15.45 4.84 16.16
C GLN A 40 14.90 4.62 14.75
N PHE A 41 15.51 3.73 13.97
CA PHE A 41 15.05 3.45 12.60
C PHE A 41 13.67 2.78 12.59
N GLY A 42 13.44 1.85 13.51
CA GLY A 42 12.15 1.19 13.66
C GLY A 42 11.05 2.17 14.09
N GLN A 43 11.35 3.05 15.04
CA GLN A 43 10.41 4.08 15.50
C GLN A 43 10.02 5.04 14.37
N HIS A 44 10.97 5.43 13.53
CA HIS A 44 10.70 6.30 12.38
C HIS A 44 9.76 5.63 11.37
N VAL A 45 10.03 4.39 11.02
CA VAL A 45 9.17 3.63 10.07
C VAL A 45 7.80 3.36 10.68
N SER A 46 7.74 3.04 11.97
CA SER A 46 6.47 2.84 12.69
C SER A 46 5.60 4.10 12.63
N LYS A 47 6.17 5.26 12.80
CA LYS A 47 5.44 6.54 12.69
C LYS A 47 4.86 6.74 11.30
N ILE A 48 5.65 6.48 10.25
CA ILE A 48 5.19 6.56 8.86
C ILE A 48 4.03 5.60 8.62
N TYR A 49 4.15 4.38 9.11
CA TYR A 49 3.12 3.35 8.97
C TYR A 49 1.82 3.77 9.68
N ASP A 50 1.92 4.29 10.89
CA ASP A 50 0.75 4.73 11.66
C ASP A 50 0.05 5.90 10.98
N GLU A 51 0.80 6.88 10.48
CA GLU A 51 0.24 8.02 9.76
C GLU A 51 -0.47 7.57 8.48
N ALA A 52 0.11 6.63 7.73
CA ALA A 52 -0.51 6.08 6.53
C ALA A 52 -1.78 5.30 6.86
N SER A 53 -1.76 4.50 7.92
CA SER A 53 -2.93 3.73 8.38
C SER A 53 -4.05 4.65 8.81
N ASP A 54 -3.75 5.71 9.55
CA ASP A 54 -4.74 6.71 9.97
C ASP A 54 -5.36 7.42 8.77
N ALA A 55 -4.56 7.75 7.76
CA ALA A 55 -5.06 8.37 6.55
C ALA A 55 -6.04 7.47 5.79
N ILE A 56 -5.74 6.17 5.68
CA ILE A 56 -6.62 5.19 5.05
C ILE A 56 -7.93 5.07 5.84
N CYS A 57 -7.83 4.91 7.15
CA CYS A 57 -9.00 4.77 8.03
C CYS A 57 -9.90 6.01 7.95
N THR A 58 -9.32 7.20 7.94
CA THR A 58 -10.08 8.45 7.80
C THR A 58 -10.84 8.49 6.48
N ARG A 59 -10.20 8.09 5.38
CA ARG A 59 -10.83 8.05 4.04
C ARG A 59 -11.97 7.05 3.96
N LEU A 60 -11.89 5.94 4.69
CA LEU A 60 -12.90 4.88 4.69
C LEU A 60 -13.92 5.06 5.82
N ASN A 61 -13.79 6.10 6.65
CA ASN A 61 -14.62 6.30 7.84
C ASN A 61 -14.59 5.08 8.78
N ALA A 62 -13.41 4.51 8.96
CA ALA A 62 -13.16 3.33 9.77
C ALA A 62 -12.32 3.68 11.00
N MET A 63 -12.36 2.82 12.01
CA MET A 63 -11.49 2.90 13.17
C MET A 63 -10.13 2.28 12.87
N ALA A 64 -9.06 2.78 13.49
CA ALA A 64 -7.71 2.29 13.24
C ALA A 64 -7.55 0.78 13.47
N TYR A 65 -8.25 0.22 14.47
CA TYR A 65 -8.19 -1.22 14.76
C TYR A 65 -8.95 -2.09 13.73
N GLU A 66 -9.69 -1.48 12.83
CA GLU A 66 -10.42 -2.19 11.77
C GLU A 66 -9.57 -2.39 10.51
N LEU A 67 -8.38 -1.81 10.47
CA LEU A 67 -7.47 -1.94 9.33
C LEU A 67 -6.46 -3.05 9.59
N LEU A 68 -6.50 -4.08 8.76
CA LEU A 68 -5.53 -5.17 8.75
C LEU A 68 -4.84 -5.23 7.40
N THR A 69 -3.52 -5.29 7.41
CA THR A 69 -2.72 -5.42 6.19
C THR A 69 -2.38 -6.87 5.91
N CYS A 70 -2.34 -7.24 4.65
CA CYS A 70 -2.00 -8.59 4.21
C CYS A 70 -1.24 -8.53 2.88
N SER A 71 -0.75 -9.68 2.43
CA SER A 71 0.10 -9.74 1.24
C SER A 71 -0.66 -9.61 -0.08
N SER A 72 -1.95 -9.95 -0.09
CA SER A 72 -2.72 -10.00 -1.32
C SER A 72 -4.22 -10.09 -1.04
N ALA A 73 -5.02 -9.83 -2.07
CA ALA A 73 -6.47 -10.06 -2.01
C ALA A 73 -6.81 -11.54 -1.78
N THR A 74 -5.98 -12.46 -2.27
CA THR A 74 -6.15 -13.89 -2.03
C THR A 74 -6.05 -14.20 -0.54
N GLU A 75 -5.06 -13.66 0.17
CA GLU A 75 -4.93 -13.82 1.61
C GLU A 75 -6.10 -13.18 2.35
N ALA A 76 -6.51 -11.98 1.96
CA ALA A 76 -7.66 -11.30 2.58
C ALA A 76 -8.94 -12.10 2.44
N ASN A 77 -9.21 -12.67 1.26
CA ASN A 77 -10.35 -13.53 1.03
C ASN A 77 -10.28 -14.80 1.88
N HIS A 78 -9.10 -15.36 2.04
CA HIS A 78 -8.87 -16.54 2.88
C HIS A 78 -9.23 -16.26 4.34
N TRP A 79 -8.78 -15.12 4.85
CA TRP A 79 -9.12 -14.71 6.22
C TRP A 79 -10.63 -14.53 6.40
N PHE A 80 -11.29 -13.93 5.41
CA PHE A 80 -12.74 -13.71 5.48
C PHE A 80 -13.53 -15.02 5.52
N PHE A 81 -13.14 -16.01 4.69
CA PHE A 81 -13.90 -17.25 4.57
C PHE A 81 -13.54 -18.30 5.62
N TYR A 82 -12.37 -18.24 6.23
CA TYR A 82 -11.87 -19.28 7.16
C TYR A 82 -11.59 -18.75 8.57
N SER A 83 -11.98 -17.54 8.85
CA SER A 83 -11.83 -16.96 10.20
C SER A 83 -12.97 -17.38 11.13
#